data_52e57ab9cecd8e1a8664001fa59508b7
#
_entry.id   52e57ab9cecd8e1a8664001fa59508b7
#
_cell.length_a   1.000
_cell.length_b   1.000
_cell.length_c   1.000
_cell.angle_alpha   90.00
_cell.angle_beta   90.00
_cell.angle_gamma   90.00
#
_symmetry.space_group_name_H-M   'P 1'
#
loop_
_entity.id
_entity.type
_entity.pdbx_description
1 polymer ?
#
loop_
_entity_poly.entity_id
_entity_poly.type
_entity_poly.pdbx_seq_one_letter_code
_entity_poly.pdbx_strand_id
1 'polypeptide(L)'
;MKIIVVFFGRGKNTSRALRQRKARRSSLSEHSSYQGATVPIIESIDVCAAVVPLDKVTSFSNRTVSTRHYGLVKVRSTDGVEGIGFCYVGSAGGAIFEAAVQSLLGPVLLGKDSHAVEGLWQSMYQEALLQGRQGTVMRALSALDIALWDLNAKTAGLPLHKFLGAMELETVPAYASGGYYLDGKTPQHLGEEMASYVDKGFRAVKMKTGRLSPREEEARLKAAREAVGPDVELMMDCNNAWQDVTQAMQYIRRFEQYEPYFIEEPFGPDDIDSHAKLARLTHLPIATAEIGYGRWYHKELLDKGAAGILQTDAAVCGGITEWKRIAATAASYGVVVCPHWFHDVHAPLVAATPNARYVEFFWDDQVLNFRKLVDRQLTHKQGRVVLHQEPGLGFGFDERMVERYGKWTRVAR
;
A
#
# COMPACT_ATOMS: atom_id res chain seq x y z
N MET A 1 55.80 25.11 12.03
CA MET A 1 55.08 26.24 12.63
C MET A 1 54.53 25.79 13.99
N LYS A 2 54.73 26.51 15.03
CA LYS A 2 54.85 26.16 16.44
C LYS A 2 53.67 25.40 17.03
N ILE A 3 53.98 24.27 17.66
CA ILE A 3 53.16 23.53 18.60
C ILE A 3 53.28 24.23 19.95
N ILE A 4 52.13 24.55 20.56
CA ILE A 4 52.08 25.00 21.96
C ILE A 4 51.48 23.87 22.78
N VAL A 5 52.29 23.28 23.65
CA VAL A 5 51.90 22.35 24.70
C VAL A 5 51.72 23.16 25.98
N VAL A 6 50.54 23.06 26.59
CA VAL A 6 50.29 23.63 27.93
C VAL A 6 50.08 22.51 28.92
N PHE A 7 51.03 22.39 29.85
CA PHE A 7 50.89 21.57 31.06
C PHE A 7 50.13 22.37 32.11
N PHE A 8 49.14 21.77 32.78
CA PHE A 8 48.64 22.23 34.06
C PHE A 8 48.58 21.09 35.09
N GLY A 9 49.03 21.48 36.26
CA GLY A 9 49.45 20.70 37.36
C GLY A 9 48.35 20.00 38.18
N ARG A 10 48.81 19.06 38.98
CA ARG A 10 48.06 18.28 39.95
C ARG A 10 47.60 19.16 41.14
N GLY A 11 46.27 19.11 41.43
CA GLY A 11 45.69 19.59 42.68
C GLY A 11 44.90 18.47 43.36
N LYS A 12 45.32 18.03 44.53
CA LYS A 12 44.69 17.04 45.41
C LYS A 12 43.41 17.63 45.99
N ASN A 13 42.23 17.07 45.70
CA ASN A 13 41.07 17.01 46.63
C ASN A 13 39.87 16.28 45.91
N THR A 14 39.87 14.94 45.99
CA THR A 14 38.80 14.15 45.39
C THR A 14 38.21 13.09 46.33
N SER A 15 38.31 13.24 47.66
CA SER A 15 37.79 12.21 48.61
C SER A 15 36.44 12.57 49.28
N ARG A 16 35.90 13.78 49.10
CA ARG A 16 34.64 14.19 49.75
C ARG A 16 33.43 14.20 48.84
N ALA A 17 33.62 14.30 47.53
CA ALA A 17 32.54 14.34 46.52
C ALA A 17 32.02 12.93 46.12
N LEU A 18 32.81 11.89 46.34
CA LEU A 18 32.42 10.49 46.02
C LEU A 18 31.51 9.83 47.07
N ARG A 19 31.52 10.29 48.32
CA ARG A 19 30.62 9.74 49.37
C ARG A 19 29.19 10.31 49.30
N GLN A 20 28.98 11.49 48.77
CA GLN A 20 27.64 12.09 48.61
C GLN A 20 26.90 11.59 47.33
N ARG A 21 27.62 11.05 46.35
CA ARG A 21 26.99 10.45 45.16
C ARG A 21 26.48 8.99 45.36
N LYS A 22 27.06 8.27 46.34
CA LYS A 22 26.60 6.92 46.72
C LYS A 22 25.32 6.92 47.57
N ALA A 23 25.10 7.95 48.37
CA ALA A 23 23.88 8.07 49.21
C ALA A 23 22.62 8.56 48.39
N ARG A 24 22.81 9.20 47.20
CA ARG A 24 21.70 9.59 46.31
C ARG A 24 21.32 8.53 45.30
N ARG A 25 22.08 7.43 45.15
CA ARG A 25 21.75 6.29 44.27
C ARG A 25 20.87 5.25 44.94
N SER A 26 20.72 5.26 46.29
CA SER A 26 19.89 4.31 47.01
C SER A 26 18.46 4.79 47.29
N SER A 27 18.10 6.04 46.87
CA SER A 27 16.75 6.57 47.05
C SER A 27 16.01 6.82 45.67
N LEU A 28 16.55 6.32 44.57
CA LEU A 28 15.92 6.34 43.26
C LEU A 28 15.51 4.93 42.78
N SER A 29 15.45 3.96 43.69
CA SER A 29 14.97 2.60 43.41
C SER A 29 13.55 2.36 43.94
N GLU A 30 12.73 3.37 44.12
CA GLU A 30 11.30 3.23 44.34
C GLU A 30 10.53 3.60 43.09
N HIS A 31 10.27 2.58 42.31
CA HIS A 31 9.01 2.13 41.75
C HIS A 31 8.26 3.15 40.92
N SER A 32 8.58 3.22 39.63
CA SER A 32 7.52 3.15 38.66
C SER A 32 7.17 1.65 38.50
N SER A 33 6.20 1.16 39.23
CA SER A 33 5.49 -0.05 38.86
C SER A 33 4.69 0.26 37.59
N TYR A 34 5.34 0.13 36.44
CA TYR A 34 4.63 -0.26 35.24
C TYR A 34 4.08 -1.65 35.59
N GLN A 35 2.82 -1.68 36.06
CA GLN A 35 2.06 -2.93 36.09
C GLN A 35 2.11 -3.43 34.64
N GLY A 36 2.75 -4.59 34.44
CA GLY A 36 3.16 -5.07 33.15
C GLY A 36 2.00 -5.15 32.17
N ALA A 37 2.04 -4.28 31.17
CA ALA A 37 1.37 -4.57 29.92
C ALA A 37 1.99 -5.90 29.44
N THR A 38 1.17 -6.93 29.31
CA THR A 38 1.61 -8.23 28.79
C THR A 38 2.14 -7.96 27.39
N VAL A 39 3.41 -8.32 27.15
CA VAL A 39 4.03 -8.21 25.84
C VAL A 39 3.26 -9.14 24.89
N PRO A 40 2.69 -8.63 23.77
CA PRO A 40 1.92 -9.46 22.86
C PRO A 40 2.85 -10.35 22.03
N ILE A 41 3.15 -11.54 22.57
CA ILE A 41 3.98 -12.54 21.88
C ILE A 41 3.15 -13.23 20.80
N ILE A 42 3.69 -13.35 19.60
CA ILE A 42 3.05 -14.03 18.48
C ILE A 42 2.96 -15.53 18.79
N GLU A 43 1.73 -16.00 19.02
CA GLU A 43 1.43 -17.38 19.39
C GLU A 43 1.23 -18.26 18.16
N SER A 44 0.45 -17.78 17.19
CA SER A 44 0.09 -18.54 15.99
C SER A 44 -0.13 -17.66 14.78
N ILE A 45 0.07 -18.27 13.62
CA ILE A 45 -0.17 -17.64 12.30
C ILE A 45 -0.98 -18.63 11.48
N ASP A 46 -2.10 -18.17 10.94
CA ASP A 46 -2.91 -18.91 9.98
C ASP A 46 -2.81 -18.24 8.60
N VAL A 47 -2.75 -19.04 7.54
CA VAL A 47 -2.65 -18.58 6.16
C VAL A 47 -3.69 -19.25 5.28
N CYS A 48 -4.23 -18.52 4.32
CA CYS A 48 -5.19 -19.01 3.33
C CYS A 48 -4.96 -18.31 1.99
N ALA A 49 -5.00 -19.06 0.89
CA ALA A 49 -5.15 -18.53 -0.44
C ALA A 49 -6.61 -18.69 -0.90
N ALA A 50 -7.37 -17.62 -0.86
CA ALA A 50 -8.75 -17.60 -1.32
C ALA A 50 -8.82 -17.39 -2.84
N VAL A 51 -9.47 -18.31 -3.57
CA VAL A 51 -9.65 -18.27 -5.03
C VAL A 51 -11.06 -17.81 -5.35
N VAL A 52 -11.22 -16.54 -5.65
CA VAL A 52 -12.54 -15.91 -5.82
C VAL A 52 -12.83 -15.69 -7.31
N PRO A 53 -13.86 -16.34 -7.90
CA PRO A 53 -14.25 -16.08 -9.27
C PRO A 53 -14.85 -14.68 -9.42
N LEU A 54 -14.58 -14.02 -10.56
CA LEU A 54 -15.24 -12.78 -10.92
C LEU A 54 -16.66 -13.04 -11.41
N ASP A 55 -17.60 -12.17 -11.06
CA ASP A 55 -18.97 -12.22 -11.58
C ASP A 55 -19.00 -11.83 -13.06
N LYS A 56 -18.04 -10.98 -13.49
CA LYS A 56 -17.80 -10.63 -14.89
C LYS A 56 -16.34 -10.79 -15.25
N VAL A 57 -16.05 -11.53 -16.30
CA VAL A 57 -14.72 -11.56 -16.89
C VAL A 57 -14.32 -10.16 -17.30
N THR A 58 -13.19 -9.69 -16.84
CA THR A 58 -12.74 -8.30 -16.99
C THR A 58 -11.46 -8.25 -17.81
N SER A 59 -11.39 -7.32 -18.75
CA SER A 59 -10.19 -7.07 -19.54
C SER A 59 -9.60 -5.69 -19.24
N PHE A 60 -8.30 -5.67 -19.03
CA PHE A 60 -7.47 -4.45 -19.05
C PHE A 60 -6.79 -4.35 -20.41
N SER A 61 -5.79 -3.49 -20.50
CA SER A 61 -5.07 -3.23 -21.75
C SER A 61 -4.46 -4.48 -22.39
N ASN A 62 -3.85 -5.36 -21.59
CA ASN A 62 -3.12 -6.54 -22.07
C ASN A 62 -3.49 -7.87 -21.36
N ARG A 63 -4.47 -7.86 -20.47
CA ARG A 63 -4.84 -9.03 -19.65
C ARG A 63 -6.35 -9.23 -19.58
N THR A 64 -6.76 -10.49 -19.45
CA THR A 64 -8.11 -10.88 -19.12
C THR A 64 -8.09 -11.72 -17.84
N VAL A 65 -8.99 -11.42 -16.91
CA VAL A 65 -9.05 -12.04 -15.58
C VAL A 65 -10.45 -12.61 -15.37
N SER A 66 -10.52 -13.87 -14.98
CA SER A 66 -11.76 -14.57 -14.60
C SER A 66 -11.81 -14.98 -13.13
N THR A 67 -10.63 -15.08 -12.50
CA THR A 67 -10.50 -15.41 -11.07
C THR A 67 -9.39 -14.56 -10.44
N ARG A 68 -9.52 -14.29 -9.13
CA ARG A 68 -8.49 -13.61 -8.35
C ARG A 68 -8.09 -14.46 -7.16
N HIS A 69 -6.79 -14.64 -6.95
CA HIS A 69 -6.24 -15.27 -5.75
C HIS A 69 -5.84 -14.19 -4.74
N TYR A 70 -6.43 -14.25 -3.56
CA TYR A 70 -6.09 -13.40 -2.44
C TYR A 70 -5.31 -14.20 -1.40
N GLY A 71 -4.13 -13.72 -1.05
CA GLY A 71 -3.38 -14.23 0.10
C GLY A 71 -3.88 -13.55 1.37
N LEU A 72 -4.31 -14.35 2.34
CA LEU A 72 -4.84 -13.90 3.62
C LEU A 72 -4.01 -14.48 4.74
N VAL A 73 -3.75 -13.69 5.79
CA VAL A 73 -3.08 -14.14 7.00
C VAL A 73 -3.79 -13.63 8.24
N LYS A 74 -3.73 -14.42 9.32
CA LYS A 74 -4.09 -14.05 10.68
C LYS A 74 -2.89 -14.25 11.56
N VAL A 75 -2.56 -13.26 12.38
CA VAL A 75 -1.50 -13.32 13.37
C VAL A 75 -2.15 -13.14 14.74
N ARG A 76 -2.04 -14.15 15.61
CA ARG A 76 -2.62 -14.11 16.94
C ARG A 76 -1.52 -14.07 18.00
N SER A 77 -1.71 -13.20 18.99
CA SER A 77 -0.84 -13.07 20.15
C SER A 77 -1.35 -13.87 21.34
N THR A 78 -0.47 -14.09 22.31
CA THR A 78 -0.75 -14.85 23.56
C THR A 78 -1.83 -14.24 24.44
N ASP A 79 -2.15 -12.96 24.27
CA ASP A 79 -3.26 -12.25 24.93
C ASP A 79 -4.58 -12.38 24.19
N GLY A 80 -4.60 -13.16 23.08
CA GLY A 80 -5.80 -13.48 22.32
C GLY A 80 -6.18 -12.46 21.25
N VAL A 81 -5.41 -11.38 21.08
CA VAL A 81 -5.66 -10.39 20.02
C VAL A 81 -5.25 -10.97 18.67
N GLU A 82 -6.04 -10.73 17.64
CA GLU A 82 -5.81 -11.19 16.27
C GLU A 82 -5.68 -10.01 15.31
N GLY A 83 -4.55 -9.94 14.61
CA GLY A 83 -4.33 -9.05 13.48
C GLY A 83 -4.52 -9.78 12.16
N ILE A 84 -5.05 -9.07 11.15
CA ILE A 84 -5.27 -9.60 9.81
C ILE A 84 -4.41 -8.86 8.78
N GLY A 85 -4.00 -9.59 7.75
CA GLY A 85 -3.31 -9.01 6.60
C GLY A 85 -3.64 -9.73 5.32
N PHE A 86 -3.45 -9.07 4.20
CA PHE A 86 -3.90 -9.58 2.90
C PHE A 86 -3.10 -8.99 1.75
N CYS A 87 -3.14 -9.68 0.60
CA CYS A 87 -2.62 -9.18 -0.66
C CYS A 87 -3.31 -9.87 -1.84
N TYR A 88 -3.17 -9.28 -3.03
CA TYR A 88 -3.55 -9.94 -4.29
C TYR A 88 -2.33 -10.66 -4.88
N VAL A 89 -2.48 -11.92 -5.25
CA VAL A 89 -1.40 -12.76 -5.78
C VAL A 89 -1.67 -13.27 -7.20
N GLY A 90 -2.37 -12.48 -7.99
CA GLY A 90 -2.67 -12.80 -9.39
C GLY A 90 -3.80 -13.81 -9.54
N SER A 91 -3.79 -14.56 -10.64
CA SER A 91 -4.78 -15.60 -10.95
C SER A 91 -4.27 -17.01 -10.69
N ALA A 92 -3.04 -17.18 -10.16
CA ALA A 92 -2.42 -18.49 -9.95
C ALA A 92 -1.38 -18.51 -8.79
N GLY A 93 -1.12 -17.39 -8.11
CA GLY A 93 -0.05 -17.27 -7.10
C GLY A 93 -0.38 -17.82 -5.72
N GLY A 94 -1.59 -18.34 -5.47
CA GLY A 94 -2.04 -18.73 -4.14
C GLY A 94 -1.15 -19.75 -3.44
N ALA A 95 -0.79 -20.85 -4.11
CA ALA A 95 0.07 -21.88 -3.53
C ALA A 95 1.49 -21.37 -3.20
N ILE A 96 2.03 -20.44 -4.00
CA ILE A 96 3.34 -19.81 -3.75
C ILE A 96 3.25 -18.92 -2.50
N PHE A 97 2.14 -18.19 -2.35
CA PHE A 97 1.90 -17.36 -1.18
C PHE A 97 1.83 -18.19 0.10
N GLU A 98 1.04 -19.26 0.10
CA GLU A 98 0.92 -20.15 1.25
C GLU A 98 2.28 -20.77 1.63
N ALA A 99 3.02 -21.27 0.65
CA ALA A 99 4.36 -21.83 0.87
C ALA A 99 5.33 -20.77 1.46
N ALA A 100 5.30 -19.53 0.96
CA ALA A 100 6.12 -18.44 1.47
C ALA A 100 5.80 -18.11 2.94
N VAL A 101 4.51 -18.08 3.31
CA VAL A 101 4.11 -17.84 4.70
C VAL A 101 4.43 -19.05 5.58
N GLN A 102 4.08 -20.26 5.16
CA GLN A 102 4.20 -21.47 5.98
C GLN A 102 5.65 -21.88 6.25
N SER A 103 6.49 -21.83 5.22
CA SER A 103 7.81 -22.45 5.28
C SER A 103 8.95 -21.45 5.40
N LEU A 104 8.73 -20.17 5.09
CA LEU A 104 9.78 -19.17 5.03
C LEU A 104 9.58 -18.04 6.03
N LEU A 105 8.48 -17.31 5.96
CA LEU A 105 8.32 -16.04 6.69
C LEU A 105 7.63 -16.22 8.05
N GLY A 106 6.60 -17.06 8.13
CA GLY A 106 5.84 -17.27 9.37
C GLY A 106 6.66 -17.82 10.51
N PRO A 107 7.51 -18.86 10.31
CA PRO A 107 8.32 -19.43 11.38
C PRO A 107 9.24 -18.42 12.08
N VAL A 108 9.74 -17.39 11.38
CA VAL A 108 10.60 -16.34 11.96
C VAL A 108 9.87 -15.44 12.94
N LEU A 109 8.55 -15.36 12.84
CA LEU A 109 7.70 -14.50 13.67
C LEU A 109 7.22 -15.19 14.95
N LEU A 110 7.06 -16.52 14.94
CA LEU A 110 6.53 -17.27 16.08
C LEU A 110 7.37 -17.10 17.34
N GLY A 111 6.73 -16.81 18.46
CA GLY A 111 7.37 -16.58 19.75
C GLY A 111 8.05 -15.22 19.91
N LYS A 112 7.87 -14.30 18.94
CA LYS A 112 8.45 -12.94 18.99
C LYS A 112 7.44 -11.94 19.53
N ASP A 113 7.94 -10.82 20.04
CA ASP A 113 7.16 -9.66 20.44
C ASP A 113 6.65 -8.93 19.17
N SER A 114 5.33 -8.79 19.03
CA SER A 114 4.71 -8.15 17.86
C SER A 114 5.02 -6.66 17.75
N HIS A 115 5.38 -5.98 18.84
CA HIS A 115 5.77 -4.58 18.82
C HIS A 115 7.10 -4.32 18.11
N ALA A 116 7.96 -5.34 17.98
CA ALA A 116 9.25 -5.21 17.31
C ALA A 116 9.13 -5.20 15.76
N VAL A 117 8.14 -4.51 15.20
CA VAL A 117 7.75 -4.57 13.79
C VAL A 117 8.94 -4.36 12.84
N GLU A 118 9.80 -3.37 13.12
CA GLU A 118 11.00 -3.10 12.30
C GLU A 118 11.97 -4.29 12.28
N GLY A 119 12.22 -4.91 13.46
CA GLY A 119 13.09 -6.07 13.58
C GLY A 119 12.49 -7.33 12.93
N LEU A 120 11.17 -7.52 13.07
CA LEU A 120 10.43 -8.61 12.44
C LEU A 120 10.43 -8.47 10.93
N TRP A 121 10.19 -7.26 10.41
CA TRP A 121 10.30 -6.96 8.98
C TRP A 121 11.69 -7.31 8.44
N GLN A 122 12.75 -6.86 9.14
CA GLN A 122 14.13 -7.14 8.73
C GLN A 122 14.44 -8.64 8.75
N SER A 123 13.93 -9.38 9.75
CA SER A 123 14.10 -10.83 9.84
C SER A 123 13.41 -11.56 8.67
N MET A 124 12.15 -11.21 8.38
CA MET A 124 11.43 -11.74 7.21
C MET A 124 12.13 -11.41 5.90
N TYR A 125 12.63 -10.18 5.74
CA TYR A 125 13.34 -9.77 4.54
C TYR A 125 14.67 -10.52 4.37
N GLN A 126 15.39 -10.76 5.46
CA GLN A 126 16.63 -11.53 5.45
C GLN A 126 16.40 -12.97 4.97
N GLU A 127 15.33 -13.63 5.45
CA GLU A 127 14.95 -14.96 4.95
C GLU A 127 14.54 -14.94 3.46
N ALA A 128 13.93 -13.85 2.99
CA ALA A 128 13.52 -13.69 1.61
C ALA A 128 14.67 -13.43 0.62
N LEU A 129 15.90 -13.13 1.07
CA LEU A 129 16.98 -12.66 0.19
C LEU A 129 17.32 -13.61 -0.96
N LEU A 130 17.31 -14.92 -0.71
CA LEU A 130 17.62 -15.92 -1.73
C LEU A 130 16.39 -16.41 -2.49
N GLN A 131 15.22 -16.42 -1.85
CA GLN A 131 13.98 -17.01 -2.38
C GLN A 131 13.14 -16.02 -3.16
N GLY A 132 13.26 -14.71 -2.86
CA GLY A 132 12.56 -13.70 -3.63
C GLY A 132 12.36 -12.38 -2.88
N ARG A 133 13.02 -11.34 -3.37
CA ARG A 133 12.87 -9.95 -2.88
C ARG A 133 11.79 -9.18 -3.62
N GLN A 134 11.06 -9.86 -4.50
CA GLN A 134 9.98 -9.35 -5.35
C GLN A 134 8.92 -10.43 -5.53
N GLY A 135 7.82 -10.09 -6.17
CA GLY A 135 6.77 -11.04 -6.48
C GLY A 135 6.03 -11.56 -5.24
N THR A 136 5.61 -12.81 -5.29
CA THR A 136 4.70 -13.38 -4.30
C THR A 136 5.32 -13.48 -2.89
N VAL A 137 6.64 -13.69 -2.77
CA VAL A 137 7.31 -13.73 -1.47
C VAL A 137 7.24 -12.35 -0.79
N MET A 138 7.49 -11.26 -1.52
CA MET A 138 7.37 -9.92 -0.95
C MET A 138 5.90 -9.57 -0.62
N ARG A 139 4.94 -10.05 -1.41
CA ARG A 139 3.50 -9.89 -1.09
C ARG A 139 3.12 -10.67 0.17
N ALA A 140 3.71 -11.83 0.42
CA ALA A 140 3.53 -12.58 1.67
C ALA A 140 4.12 -11.84 2.87
N LEU A 141 5.31 -11.26 2.72
CA LEU A 141 5.90 -10.37 3.71
C LEU A 141 5.00 -9.16 3.98
N SER A 142 4.45 -8.55 2.90
CA SER A 142 3.53 -7.41 3.01
C SER A 142 2.29 -7.76 3.83
N ALA A 143 1.66 -8.91 3.57
CA ALA A 143 0.47 -9.35 4.30
C ALA A 143 0.78 -9.61 5.78
N LEU A 144 1.91 -10.25 6.11
CA LEU A 144 2.34 -10.45 7.49
C LEU A 144 2.63 -9.14 8.21
N ASP A 145 3.28 -8.18 7.56
CA ASP A 145 3.55 -6.86 8.13
C ASP A 145 2.25 -6.07 8.38
N ILE A 146 1.30 -6.10 7.45
CA ILE A 146 -0.04 -5.50 7.64
C ILE A 146 -0.72 -6.11 8.87
N ALA A 147 -0.66 -7.45 9.02
CA ALA A 147 -1.24 -8.14 10.17
C ALA A 147 -0.59 -7.74 11.50
N LEU A 148 0.72 -7.51 11.52
CA LEU A 148 1.43 -7.02 12.71
C LEU A 148 1.00 -5.61 13.11
N TRP A 149 0.84 -4.71 12.13
CA TRP A 149 0.35 -3.36 12.38
C TRP A 149 -1.10 -3.35 12.86
N ASP A 150 -1.96 -4.19 12.27
CA ASP A 150 -3.35 -4.36 12.70
C ASP A 150 -3.44 -4.91 14.13
N LEU A 151 -2.65 -5.95 14.44
CA LEU A 151 -2.53 -6.56 15.77
C LEU A 151 -2.14 -5.50 16.83
N ASN A 152 -1.09 -4.73 16.55
CA ASN A 152 -0.56 -3.75 17.49
C ASN A 152 -1.54 -2.58 17.70
N ALA A 153 -2.22 -2.13 16.65
CA ALA A 153 -3.25 -1.11 16.77
C ALA A 153 -4.46 -1.61 17.59
N LYS A 154 -4.88 -2.87 17.40
CA LYS A 154 -5.92 -3.53 18.21
C LYS A 154 -5.50 -3.68 19.67
N THR A 155 -4.27 -4.10 19.93
CA THR A 155 -3.70 -4.19 21.29
C THR A 155 -3.69 -2.81 21.98
N ALA A 156 -3.40 -1.74 21.23
CA ALA A 156 -3.46 -0.37 21.72
C ALA A 156 -4.89 0.20 21.86
N GLY A 157 -5.91 -0.53 21.40
CA GLY A 157 -7.30 -0.07 21.39
C GLY A 157 -7.57 1.10 20.44
N LEU A 158 -6.74 1.28 19.41
CA LEU A 158 -6.81 2.42 18.49
C LEU A 158 -7.11 1.96 17.06
N PRO A 159 -7.94 2.70 16.29
CA PRO A 159 -8.00 2.56 14.85
C PRO A 159 -6.61 2.74 14.23
N LEU A 160 -6.31 2.00 13.16
CA LEU A 160 -4.97 2.01 12.57
C LEU A 160 -4.49 3.41 12.16
N HIS A 161 -5.36 4.25 11.58
CA HIS A 161 -4.98 5.62 11.23
C HIS A 161 -4.56 6.46 12.45
N LYS A 162 -5.25 6.33 13.59
CA LYS A 162 -4.90 7.02 14.84
C LYS A 162 -3.61 6.45 15.43
N PHE A 163 -3.44 5.13 15.37
CA PHE A 163 -2.21 4.47 15.81
C PHE A 163 -0.98 4.92 15.00
N LEU A 164 -1.17 5.22 13.70
CA LEU A 164 -0.15 5.77 12.80
C LEU A 164 0.09 7.28 12.97
N GLY A 165 -0.72 8.00 13.77
CA GLY A 165 -0.60 9.44 13.96
C GLY A 165 -1.25 10.26 12.85
N ALA A 166 -2.47 9.91 12.46
CA ALA A 166 -3.20 10.52 11.35
C ALA A 166 -3.43 12.03 11.53
N MET A 167 -3.41 12.75 10.42
CA MET A 167 -3.85 14.14 10.27
C MET A 167 -5.35 14.23 10.01
N GLU A 168 -5.90 13.23 9.27
CA GLU A 168 -7.32 13.11 8.96
C GLU A 168 -7.95 12.02 9.83
N LEU A 169 -9.05 12.32 10.51
CA LEU A 169 -9.61 11.41 11.52
C LEU A 169 -10.94 10.76 11.11
N GLU A 170 -11.61 11.32 10.10
CA GLU A 170 -12.95 10.86 9.70
C GLU A 170 -13.00 10.37 8.26
N THR A 171 -12.42 11.12 7.33
CA THR A 171 -12.49 10.81 5.90
C THR A 171 -11.21 11.17 5.18
N VAL A 172 -10.91 10.49 4.07
CA VAL A 172 -9.80 10.83 3.17
C VAL A 172 -10.30 11.03 1.74
N PRO A 173 -9.65 11.91 0.94
CA PRO A 173 -9.99 12.08 -0.47
C PRO A 173 -9.82 10.77 -1.25
N ALA A 174 -10.71 10.52 -2.21
CA ALA A 174 -10.65 9.34 -3.05
C ALA A 174 -10.96 9.67 -4.51
N TYR A 175 -10.40 8.87 -5.43
CA TYR A 175 -10.89 8.83 -6.80
C TYR A 175 -11.64 7.52 -7.06
N ALA A 176 -12.70 7.60 -7.88
CA ALA A 176 -13.41 6.40 -8.31
C ALA A 176 -12.70 5.79 -9.53
N SER A 177 -12.33 4.51 -9.42
CA SER A 177 -11.63 3.77 -10.47
C SER A 177 -12.57 2.82 -11.20
N GLY A 178 -12.52 2.85 -12.54
CA GLY A 178 -13.35 2.03 -13.41
C GLY A 178 -12.89 2.10 -14.86
N GLY A 179 -13.84 2.23 -15.79
CA GLY A 179 -13.55 2.44 -17.19
C GLY A 179 -12.96 1.23 -17.92
N TYR A 180 -13.20 0.01 -17.41
CA TYR A 180 -12.72 -1.23 -18.02
C TYR A 180 -13.27 -1.45 -19.42
N TYR A 181 -12.56 -2.26 -20.20
CA TYR A 181 -13.02 -2.71 -21.52
C TYR A 181 -13.98 -3.89 -21.32
N LEU A 182 -15.23 -3.68 -21.75
CA LEU A 182 -16.27 -4.68 -21.73
C LEU A 182 -16.85 -4.82 -23.15
N ASP A 183 -17.30 -5.99 -23.50
CA ASP A 183 -17.92 -6.25 -24.79
C ASP A 183 -19.15 -5.36 -25.00
N GLY A 184 -19.20 -4.66 -26.12
CA GLY A 184 -20.26 -3.72 -26.45
C GLY A 184 -20.21 -2.36 -25.75
N LYS A 185 -19.22 -2.11 -24.89
CA LYS A 185 -19.06 -0.82 -24.20
C LYS A 185 -18.51 0.25 -25.15
N THR A 186 -19.35 1.21 -25.50
CA THR A 186 -19.00 2.35 -26.37
C THR A 186 -18.34 3.49 -25.57
N PRO A 187 -17.72 4.48 -26.22
CA PRO A 187 -17.27 5.71 -25.57
C PRO A 187 -18.37 6.43 -24.79
N GLN A 188 -19.62 6.44 -25.29
CA GLN A 188 -20.76 7.01 -24.59
C GLN A 188 -21.04 6.28 -23.26
N HIS A 189 -21.10 4.94 -23.27
CA HIS A 189 -21.28 4.14 -22.05
C HIS A 189 -20.16 4.40 -21.03
N LEU A 190 -18.92 4.66 -21.50
CA LEU A 190 -17.83 5.05 -20.60
C LEU A 190 -18.08 6.44 -20.00
N GLY A 191 -18.52 7.41 -20.80
CA GLY A 191 -18.89 8.74 -20.30
C GLY A 191 -19.98 8.66 -19.24
N GLU A 192 -21.04 7.89 -19.48
CA GLU A 192 -22.13 7.65 -18.53
C GLU A 192 -21.62 7.00 -17.22
N GLU A 193 -20.71 6.03 -17.30
CA GLU A 193 -20.06 5.43 -16.13
C GLU A 193 -19.28 6.47 -15.33
N MET A 194 -18.42 7.27 -15.97
CA MET A 194 -17.64 8.32 -15.30
C MET A 194 -18.54 9.38 -14.66
N ALA A 195 -19.60 9.82 -15.35
CA ALA A 195 -20.59 10.75 -14.81
C ALA A 195 -21.30 10.17 -13.57
N SER A 196 -21.60 8.86 -13.58
CA SER A 196 -22.23 8.19 -12.44
C SER A 196 -21.38 8.24 -11.15
N TYR A 197 -20.05 8.31 -11.27
CA TYR A 197 -19.16 8.50 -10.13
C TYR A 197 -19.19 9.95 -9.62
N VAL A 198 -19.29 10.91 -10.53
CA VAL A 198 -19.44 12.33 -10.18
C VAL A 198 -20.77 12.56 -9.45
N ASP A 199 -21.86 11.92 -9.87
CA ASP A 199 -23.16 11.97 -9.20
C ASP A 199 -23.11 11.40 -7.77
N LYS A 200 -22.18 10.46 -7.50
CA LYS A 200 -21.90 9.94 -6.15
C LYS A 200 -21.00 10.85 -5.32
N GLY A 201 -20.61 12.00 -5.89
CA GLY A 201 -19.83 13.04 -5.22
C GLY A 201 -18.32 12.96 -5.44
N PHE A 202 -17.80 12.01 -6.24
CA PHE A 202 -16.37 11.98 -6.56
C PHE A 202 -15.98 13.19 -7.42
N ARG A 203 -14.81 13.76 -7.13
CA ARG A 203 -14.21 14.87 -7.88
C ARG A 203 -12.95 14.45 -8.63
N ALA A 204 -12.65 13.18 -8.57
CA ALA A 204 -11.56 12.53 -9.30
C ALA A 204 -12.03 11.15 -9.77
N VAL A 205 -11.78 10.79 -11.01
CA VAL A 205 -12.18 9.53 -11.62
C VAL A 205 -11.03 8.96 -12.45
N LYS A 206 -10.89 7.64 -12.51
CA LYS A 206 -9.85 6.95 -13.30
C LYS A 206 -10.48 5.98 -14.30
N MET A 207 -9.97 5.98 -15.53
CA MET A 207 -10.38 5.07 -16.60
C MET A 207 -9.19 4.28 -17.13
N LYS A 208 -9.44 3.09 -17.68
CA LYS A 208 -8.44 2.29 -18.39
C LYS A 208 -8.22 2.82 -19.79
N THR A 209 -6.95 2.78 -20.26
CA THR A 209 -6.53 3.17 -21.62
C THR A 209 -5.44 2.23 -22.14
N GLY A 210 -5.02 2.40 -23.38
CA GLY A 210 -3.86 1.74 -23.99
C GLY A 210 -4.14 0.47 -24.78
N ARG A 211 -5.37 -0.05 -24.78
CA ARG A 211 -5.74 -1.29 -25.51
C ARG A 211 -6.08 -1.03 -26.98
N LEU A 212 -6.70 0.10 -27.27
CA LEU A 212 -7.21 0.44 -28.58
C LEU A 212 -6.22 1.35 -29.33
N SER A 213 -6.51 1.68 -30.59
CA SER A 213 -5.71 2.63 -31.35
C SER A 213 -5.72 4.03 -30.70
N PRO A 214 -4.73 4.89 -30.99
CA PRO A 214 -4.68 6.25 -30.43
C PRO A 214 -5.95 7.08 -30.69
N ARG A 215 -6.63 6.89 -31.83
CA ARG A 215 -7.90 7.58 -32.16
C ARG A 215 -9.07 7.07 -31.35
N GLU A 216 -9.15 5.77 -31.16
CA GLU A 216 -10.23 5.14 -30.37
C GLU A 216 -10.09 5.49 -28.88
N GLU A 217 -8.85 5.49 -28.34
CA GLU A 217 -8.61 5.91 -26.95
C GLU A 217 -8.88 7.41 -26.77
N GLU A 218 -8.53 8.25 -27.74
CA GLU A 218 -8.90 9.66 -27.74
C GLU A 218 -10.43 9.85 -27.69
N ALA A 219 -11.19 9.10 -28.49
CA ALA A 219 -12.65 9.15 -28.48
C ALA A 219 -13.24 8.75 -27.11
N ARG A 220 -12.65 7.75 -26.46
CA ARG A 220 -13.03 7.33 -25.10
C ARG A 220 -12.73 8.43 -24.08
N LEU A 221 -11.52 8.99 -24.12
CA LEU A 221 -11.11 10.07 -23.21
C LEU A 221 -11.97 11.32 -23.40
N LYS A 222 -12.25 11.69 -24.65
CA LYS A 222 -13.14 12.80 -24.99
C LYS A 222 -14.53 12.61 -24.38
N ALA A 223 -15.14 11.44 -24.58
CA ALA A 223 -16.47 11.14 -24.04
C ALA A 223 -16.49 11.18 -22.50
N ALA A 224 -15.45 10.68 -21.85
CA ALA A 224 -15.30 10.76 -20.41
C ALA A 224 -15.16 12.22 -19.93
N ARG A 225 -14.29 13.01 -20.55
CA ARG A 225 -14.08 14.43 -20.19
C ARG A 225 -15.35 15.27 -20.40
N GLU A 226 -16.04 15.10 -21.53
CA GLU A 226 -17.30 15.79 -21.79
C GLU A 226 -18.40 15.44 -20.78
N ALA A 227 -18.44 14.20 -20.32
CA ALA A 227 -19.42 13.72 -19.34
C ALA A 227 -19.15 14.21 -17.91
N VAL A 228 -17.88 14.29 -17.49
CA VAL A 228 -17.55 14.70 -16.12
C VAL A 228 -17.32 16.20 -15.96
N GLY A 229 -17.14 16.94 -17.06
CA GLY A 229 -16.85 18.37 -17.06
C GLY A 229 -15.38 18.71 -16.78
N PRO A 230 -14.99 19.99 -16.88
CA PRO A 230 -13.60 20.44 -16.78
C PRO A 230 -13.01 20.38 -15.36
N ASP A 231 -13.86 20.48 -14.33
CA ASP A 231 -13.43 20.62 -12.93
C ASP A 231 -13.14 19.28 -12.24
N VAL A 232 -13.43 18.15 -12.91
CA VAL A 232 -13.17 16.80 -12.36
C VAL A 232 -11.79 16.33 -12.81
N GLU A 233 -10.97 15.88 -11.87
CA GLU A 233 -9.68 15.27 -12.19
C GLU A 233 -9.90 13.92 -12.88
N LEU A 234 -9.47 13.81 -14.14
CA LEU A 234 -9.61 12.60 -14.95
C LEU A 234 -8.24 11.92 -15.07
N MET A 235 -8.14 10.71 -14.58
CA MET A 235 -6.92 9.91 -14.52
C MET A 235 -6.99 8.79 -15.56
N MET A 236 -5.84 8.41 -16.10
CA MET A 236 -5.75 7.38 -17.14
C MET A 236 -4.75 6.32 -16.75
N ASP A 237 -5.15 5.04 -16.88
CA ASP A 237 -4.34 3.88 -16.53
C ASP A 237 -4.11 2.98 -17.74
N CYS A 238 -2.84 2.88 -18.17
CA CYS A 238 -2.40 2.11 -19.33
C CYS A 238 -2.13 0.63 -18.98
N ASN A 239 -1.98 0.26 -17.73
CA ASN A 239 -1.63 -1.08 -17.28
C ASN A 239 -0.48 -1.71 -18.11
N ASN A 240 0.63 -1.00 -18.26
CA ASN A 240 1.86 -1.41 -18.97
C ASN A 240 1.63 -1.70 -20.47
N ALA A 241 0.72 -0.98 -21.14
CA ALA A 241 0.32 -1.33 -22.49
C ALA A 241 1.32 -0.93 -23.59
N TRP A 242 2.09 0.13 -23.38
CA TRP A 242 2.96 0.65 -24.42
C TRP A 242 4.36 0.04 -24.37
N GLN A 243 4.91 -0.19 -25.57
CA GLN A 243 6.19 -0.89 -25.70
C GLN A 243 7.40 0.06 -25.69
N ASP A 244 7.20 1.29 -26.13
CA ASP A 244 8.26 2.30 -26.23
C ASP A 244 7.72 3.72 -26.16
N VAL A 245 8.63 4.68 -25.95
CA VAL A 245 8.30 6.10 -25.84
C VAL A 245 7.70 6.67 -27.13
N THR A 246 8.07 6.15 -28.31
CA THR A 246 7.53 6.62 -29.60
C THR A 246 6.05 6.27 -29.71
N GLN A 247 5.70 5.03 -29.33
CA GLN A 247 4.31 4.59 -29.25
C GLN A 247 3.54 5.43 -28.21
N ALA A 248 4.06 5.57 -26.99
CA ALA A 248 3.44 6.37 -25.94
C ALA A 248 3.09 7.80 -26.41
N MET A 249 4.01 8.46 -27.10
CA MET A 249 3.83 9.82 -27.59
C MET A 249 2.75 9.94 -28.68
N GLN A 250 2.36 8.85 -29.37
CA GLN A 250 1.22 8.86 -30.30
C GLN A 250 -0.12 9.03 -29.56
N TYR A 251 -0.21 8.51 -28.33
CA TYR A 251 -1.37 8.67 -27.45
C TYR A 251 -1.30 10.00 -26.69
N ILE A 252 -0.18 10.28 -26.03
CA ILE A 252 0.01 11.45 -25.15
C ILE A 252 -0.35 12.75 -25.87
N ARG A 253 0.18 12.98 -27.11
CA ARG A 253 -0.13 14.18 -27.91
C ARG A 253 -1.62 14.39 -28.18
N ARG A 254 -2.41 13.32 -28.17
CA ARG A 254 -3.87 13.37 -28.32
C ARG A 254 -4.57 13.63 -27.01
N PHE A 255 -3.99 13.14 -25.91
CA PHE A 255 -4.58 13.23 -24.58
C PHE A 255 -4.38 14.57 -23.91
N GLU A 256 -3.26 15.25 -24.18
CA GLU A 256 -2.88 16.52 -23.54
C GLU A 256 -3.98 17.59 -23.61
N GLN A 257 -4.74 17.67 -24.70
CA GLN A 257 -5.84 18.63 -24.86
C GLN A 257 -7.03 18.40 -23.91
N TYR A 258 -7.13 17.21 -23.30
CA TYR A 258 -8.17 16.85 -22.35
C TYR A 258 -7.71 16.98 -20.90
N GLU A 259 -6.48 17.41 -20.68
CA GLU A 259 -5.86 17.68 -19.37
C GLU A 259 -6.05 16.53 -18.35
N PRO A 260 -5.62 15.29 -18.66
CA PRO A 260 -5.65 14.24 -17.67
C PRO A 260 -4.73 14.58 -16.49
N TYR A 261 -5.16 14.24 -15.27
CA TYR A 261 -4.42 14.52 -14.05
C TYR A 261 -3.11 13.74 -13.97
N PHE A 262 -3.10 12.48 -14.44
CA PHE A 262 -1.91 11.67 -14.65
C PHE A 262 -2.12 10.59 -15.70
N ILE A 263 -0.99 10.05 -16.17
CA ILE A 263 -0.91 8.82 -16.98
C ILE A 263 -0.23 7.74 -16.11
N GLU A 264 -0.95 6.65 -15.82
CA GLU A 264 -0.50 5.55 -15.00
C GLU A 264 0.08 4.42 -15.82
N GLU A 265 1.19 3.83 -15.36
CA GLU A 265 1.86 2.65 -15.90
C GLU A 265 1.96 2.61 -17.44
N PRO A 266 2.55 3.63 -18.08
CA PRO A 266 2.70 3.61 -19.54
C PRO A 266 3.49 2.41 -20.05
N PHE A 267 4.52 1.98 -19.31
CA PHE A 267 5.43 0.88 -19.65
C PHE A 267 5.49 -0.18 -18.55
N GLY A 268 6.16 -1.30 -18.84
CA GLY A 268 6.47 -2.31 -17.83
C GLY A 268 7.31 -1.73 -16.67
N PRO A 269 7.18 -2.29 -15.45
CA PRO A 269 7.78 -1.71 -14.25
C PRO A 269 9.32 -1.69 -14.29
N ASP A 270 9.94 -2.61 -15.02
CA ASP A 270 11.41 -2.69 -15.13
C ASP A 270 11.99 -1.64 -16.09
N ASP A 271 11.17 -1.00 -16.94
CA ASP A 271 11.60 0.00 -17.91
C ASP A 271 11.54 1.42 -17.32
N ILE A 272 12.31 1.64 -16.26
CA ILE A 272 12.39 2.94 -15.56
C ILE A 272 12.92 4.03 -16.48
N ASP A 273 13.82 3.69 -17.40
CA ASP A 273 14.42 4.66 -18.31
C ASP A 273 13.42 5.21 -19.34
N SER A 274 12.51 4.39 -19.84
CA SER A 274 11.41 4.88 -20.72
C SER A 274 10.42 5.74 -19.94
N HIS A 275 10.09 5.39 -18.68
CA HIS A 275 9.29 6.27 -17.81
C HIS A 275 9.96 7.64 -17.63
N ALA A 276 11.26 7.66 -17.30
CA ALA A 276 12.02 8.89 -17.12
C ALA A 276 12.12 9.72 -18.42
N LYS A 277 12.26 9.06 -19.58
CA LYS A 277 12.28 9.71 -20.87
C LYS A 277 10.92 10.30 -21.22
N LEU A 278 9.83 9.57 -20.99
CA LEU A 278 8.47 10.04 -21.24
C LEU A 278 8.14 11.25 -20.33
N ALA A 279 8.48 11.19 -19.04
CA ALA A 279 8.26 12.28 -18.10
C ALA A 279 8.93 13.62 -18.51
N ARG A 280 10.00 13.56 -19.31
CA ARG A 280 10.66 14.75 -19.86
C ARG A 280 10.04 15.27 -21.16
N LEU A 281 9.21 14.46 -21.83
CA LEU A 281 8.62 14.78 -23.14
C LEU A 281 7.18 15.28 -23.06
N THR A 282 6.53 15.14 -21.91
CA THR A 282 5.16 15.61 -21.67
C THR A 282 5.08 16.40 -20.38
N HIS A 283 4.08 17.29 -20.28
CA HIS A 283 3.76 17.96 -19.01
C HIS A 283 2.80 17.15 -18.13
N LEU A 284 2.24 16.06 -18.65
CA LEU A 284 1.37 15.19 -17.86
C LEU A 284 2.17 14.39 -16.85
N PRO A 285 1.80 14.40 -15.57
CA PRO A 285 2.48 13.57 -14.55
C PRO A 285 2.41 12.09 -14.92
N ILE A 286 3.54 11.40 -14.81
CA ILE A 286 3.60 9.94 -14.92
C ILE A 286 3.41 9.35 -13.52
N ALA A 287 2.41 8.47 -13.40
CA ALA A 287 2.13 7.72 -12.19
C ALA A 287 2.54 6.26 -12.39
N THR A 288 3.18 5.64 -11.39
CA THR A 288 3.62 4.23 -11.48
C THR A 288 3.96 3.67 -10.09
N ALA A 289 4.40 2.43 -10.05
CA ALA A 289 4.90 1.70 -8.88
C ALA A 289 3.86 0.89 -8.11
N GLU A 290 2.69 0.60 -8.66
CA GLU A 290 1.71 -0.29 -8.04
C GLU A 290 2.25 -1.72 -7.86
N ILE A 291 3.13 -2.16 -8.76
CA ILE A 291 3.83 -3.45 -8.68
C ILE A 291 5.32 -3.30 -8.34
N GLY A 292 5.68 -2.16 -7.72
CA GLY A 292 7.01 -1.87 -7.22
C GLY A 292 7.31 -2.55 -5.89
N TYR A 293 8.51 -3.14 -5.72
CA TYR A 293 8.91 -3.86 -4.52
C TYR A 293 10.07 -3.16 -3.83
N GLY A 294 9.87 -2.84 -2.53
CA GLY A 294 10.89 -2.26 -1.67
C GLY A 294 11.28 -0.82 -2.04
N ARG A 295 11.89 -0.14 -1.06
CA ARG A 295 12.30 1.27 -1.18
C ARG A 295 13.34 1.55 -2.26
N TRP A 296 14.17 0.55 -2.59
CA TRP A 296 15.27 0.75 -3.55
C TRP A 296 14.76 0.96 -4.98
N TYR A 297 13.75 0.21 -5.41
CA TYR A 297 13.07 0.40 -6.69
C TYR A 297 12.41 1.78 -6.76
N HIS A 298 11.67 2.16 -5.71
CA HIS A 298 11.02 3.47 -5.65
C HIS A 298 12.03 4.62 -5.64
N LYS A 299 13.15 4.44 -4.92
CA LYS A 299 14.25 5.41 -4.94
C LYS A 299 14.83 5.59 -6.34
N GLU A 300 15.02 4.53 -7.10
CA GLU A 300 15.50 4.60 -8.47
C GLU A 300 14.54 5.37 -9.39
N LEU A 301 13.23 5.14 -9.28
CA LEU A 301 12.22 5.94 -9.97
C LEU A 301 12.35 7.44 -9.66
N LEU A 302 12.53 7.77 -8.40
CA LEU A 302 12.66 9.15 -7.93
C LEU A 302 13.98 9.79 -8.40
N ASP A 303 15.11 9.08 -8.27
CA ASP A 303 16.43 9.56 -8.71
C ASP A 303 16.46 9.90 -10.20
N LYS A 304 15.75 9.12 -11.01
CA LYS A 304 15.67 9.32 -12.47
C LYS A 304 14.59 10.32 -12.90
N GLY A 305 13.75 10.78 -11.97
CA GLY A 305 12.57 11.61 -12.28
C GLY A 305 11.57 10.86 -13.18
N ALA A 306 11.43 9.56 -12.96
CA ALA A 306 10.59 8.66 -13.76
C ALA A 306 9.12 8.68 -13.33
N ALA A 307 8.83 9.17 -12.12
CA ALA A 307 7.48 9.25 -11.57
C ALA A 307 7.23 10.62 -10.93
N GLY A 308 6.16 11.28 -11.31
CA GLY A 308 5.60 12.45 -10.64
C GLY A 308 4.62 12.09 -9.54
N ILE A 309 4.08 10.86 -9.59
CA ILE A 309 3.18 10.28 -8.59
C ILE A 309 3.58 8.82 -8.37
N LEU A 310 3.72 8.42 -7.11
CA LEU A 310 3.92 7.02 -6.74
C LEU A 310 2.58 6.37 -6.36
N GLN A 311 2.28 5.25 -6.99
CA GLN A 311 1.08 4.45 -6.68
C GLN A 311 1.42 3.21 -5.84
N THR A 312 2.38 3.37 -4.96
CA THR A 312 2.90 2.33 -4.07
C THR A 312 1.77 1.63 -3.31
N ASP A 313 1.70 0.31 -3.43
CA ASP A 313 0.72 -0.53 -2.74
C ASP A 313 1.36 -1.22 -1.53
N ALA A 314 0.82 -0.98 -0.33
CA ALA A 314 1.30 -1.60 0.91
C ALA A 314 1.17 -3.13 0.90
N ALA A 315 0.18 -3.69 0.18
CA ALA A 315 0.04 -5.13 0.02
C ALA A 315 1.03 -5.76 -0.99
N VAL A 316 1.89 -4.91 -1.60
CA VAL A 316 2.88 -5.30 -2.62
C VAL A 316 4.30 -4.94 -2.20
N CYS A 317 4.52 -3.71 -1.76
CA CYS A 317 5.87 -3.13 -1.64
C CYS A 317 6.70 -3.66 -0.46
N GLY A 318 6.09 -4.38 0.49
CA GLY A 318 6.74 -4.85 1.72
C GLY A 318 5.99 -4.45 2.99
N GLY A 319 4.67 -4.20 2.89
CA GLY A 319 3.83 -3.88 4.03
C GLY A 319 3.79 -2.39 4.38
N ILE A 320 3.10 -2.08 5.47
CA ILE A 320 2.96 -0.73 6.02
C ILE A 320 4.33 -0.16 6.41
N THR A 321 5.18 -0.99 7.00
CA THR A 321 6.55 -0.60 7.39
C THR A 321 7.34 -0.05 6.22
N GLU A 322 7.37 -0.76 5.10
CA GLU A 322 8.11 -0.34 3.91
C GLU A 322 7.40 0.81 3.18
N TRP A 323 6.06 0.79 3.13
CA TRP A 323 5.26 1.86 2.54
C TRP A 323 5.54 3.22 3.20
N LYS A 324 5.63 3.28 4.53
CA LYS A 324 5.97 4.50 5.28
C LYS A 324 7.35 5.04 4.88
N ARG A 325 8.33 4.18 4.70
CA ARG A 325 9.70 4.55 4.28
C ARG A 325 9.70 5.11 2.85
N ILE A 326 8.93 4.47 1.95
CA ILE A 326 8.79 4.91 0.56
C ILE A 326 8.09 6.27 0.50
N ALA A 327 6.98 6.46 1.21
CA ALA A 327 6.25 7.72 1.27
C ALA A 327 7.11 8.87 1.81
N ALA A 328 7.86 8.63 2.90
CA ALA A 328 8.79 9.62 3.46
C ALA A 328 9.93 9.97 2.49
N THR A 329 10.44 8.98 1.74
CA THR A 329 11.44 9.23 0.68
C THR A 329 10.84 10.08 -0.43
N ALA A 330 9.65 9.73 -0.94
CA ALA A 330 8.94 10.49 -1.98
C ALA A 330 8.69 11.95 -1.57
N ALA A 331 8.34 12.20 -0.32
CA ALA A 331 8.18 13.55 0.23
C ALA A 331 9.45 14.40 0.07
N SER A 332 10.63 13.80 0.26
CA SER A 332 11.93 14.48 0.10
C SER A 332 12.23 14.88 -1.35
N TYR A 333 11.57 14.23 -2.33
CA TYR A 333 11.64 14.58 -3.76
C TYR A 333 10.48 15.47 -4.22
N GLY A 334 9.58 15.87 -3.33
CA GLY A 334 8.37 16.62 -3.68
C GLY A 334 7.34 15.80 -4.45
N VAL A 335 7.40 14.47 -4.36
CA VAL A 335 6.51 13.55 -5.07
C VAL A 335 5.36 13.11 -4.17
N VAL A 336 4.15 13.14 -4.69
CA VAL A 336 2.95 12.69 -4.00
C VAL A 336 2.76 11.17 -4.11
N VAL A 337 2.03 10.59 -3.14
CA VAL A 337 1.63 9.18 -3.15
C VAL A 337 0.12 9.08 -3.30
N CYS A 338 -0.33 8.26 -4.25
CA CYS A 338 -1.72 7.90 -4.48
C CYS A 338 -1.77 6.37 -4.57
N PRO A 339 -1.89 5.63 -3.44
CA PRO A 339 -1.73 4.17 -3.44
C PRO A 339 -2.74 3.47 -4.33
N HIS A 340 -2.28 2.37 -4.93
CA HIS A 340 -3.06 1.49 -5.77
C HIS A 340 -4.00 0.62 -4.96
N TRP A 341 -5.23 0.45 -5.40
CA TRP A 341 -6.23 -0.52 -4.93
C TRP A 341 -6.40 -0.55 -3.40
N PHE A 342 -6.67 -1.69 -2.82
CA PHE A 342 -6.92 -2.00 -1.40
C PHE A 342 -7.17 -0.77 -0.51
N HIS A 343 -8.24 0.01 -0.88
CA HIS A 343 -8.67 1.14 -0.04
C HIS A 343 -8.81 0.77 1.44
N ASP A 344 -9.03 -0.51 1.72
CA ASP A 344 -9.18 -1.06 3.07
C ASP A 344 -7.93 -0.86 3.94
N VAL A 345 -6.72 -1.02 3.38
CA VAL A 345 -5.46 -0.73 4.07
C VAL A 345 -4.93 0.66 3.76
N HIS A 346 -5.23 1.21 2.58
CA HIS A 346 -4.65 2.47 2.16
C HIS A 346 -5.36 3.70 2.73
N ALA A 347 -6.66 3.64 3.05
CA ALA A 347 -7.34 4.77 3.65
C ALA A 347 -6.70 5.22 4.98
N PRO A 348 -6.41 4.33 5.96
CA PRO A 348 -5.67 4.71 7.15
C PRO A 348 -4.24 5.21 6.87
N LEU A 349 -3.56 4.70 5.84
CA LEU A 349 -2.22 5.17 5.47
C LEU A 349 -2.25 6.57 4.87
N VAL A 350 -3.18 6.84 3.96
CA VAL A 350 -3.37 8.19 3.37
C VAL A 350 -3.72 9.19 4.46
N ALA A 351 -4.57 8.81 5.42
CA ALA A 351 -4.92 9.67 6.56
C ALA A 351 -3.70 10.08 7.41
N ALA A 352 -2.66 9.24 7.46
CA ALA A 352 -1.47 9.43 8.28
C ALA A 352 -0.21 9.90 7.50
N THR A 353 -0.36 10.25 6.21
CA THR A 353 0.79 10.54 5.33
C THR A 353 0.68 11.92 4.68
N PRO A 354 1.55 12.88 5.04
CA PRO A 354 1.43 14.28 4.60
C PRO A 354 1.47 14.49 3.08
N ASN A 355 2.22 13.67 2.34
CA ASN A 355 2.32 13.74 0.89
C ASN A 355 1.43 12.72 0.15
N ALA A 356 0.51 12.05 0.84
CA ALA A 356 -0.54 11.27 0.18
C ALA A 356 -1.72 12.15 -0.20
N ARG A 357 -2.31 11.90 -1.39
CA ARG A 357 -3.37 12.79 -1.91
C ARG A 357 -4.71 12.08 -2.03
N TYR A 358 -4.77 10.91 -2.61
CA TYR A 358 -5.99 10.16 -2.88
C TYR A 358 -5.85 8.69 -2.48
N VAL A 359 -6.99 8.09 -2.12
CA VAL A 359 -7.18 6.64 -2.09
C VAL A 359 -7.87 6.22 -3.38
N GLU A 360 -7.43 5.14 -4.00
CA GLU A 360 -8.15 4.51 -5.10
C GLU A 360 -9.37 3.75 -4.57
N PHE A 361 -10.55 4.12 -5.01
CA PHE A 361 -11.81 3.51 -4.58
C PHE A 361 -12.52 2.84 -5.75
N PHE A 362 -12.83 1.56 -5.60
CA PHE A 362 -13.60 0.80 -6.58
C PHE A 362 -15.04 0.67 -6.11
N TRP A 363 -15.95 1.18 -6.93
CA TRP A 363 -17.38 1.10 -6.68
C TRP A 363 -17.96 -0.27 -7.03
N ASP A 364 -17.40 -0.93 -8.06
CA ASP A 364 -17.94 -2.16 -8.63
C ASP A 364 -17.21 -3.40 -8.09
N ASP A 365 -17.89 -4.16 -7.20
CA ASP A 365 -17.41 -5.42 -6.65
C ASP A 365 -17.35 -6.57 -7.68
N GLN A 366 -17.93 -6.39 -8.87
CA GLN A 366 -17.90 -7.40 -9.92
C GLN A 366 -16.53 -7.54 -10.55
N VAL A 367 -15.75 -6.45 -10.52
CA VAL A 367 -14.38 -6.39 -11.05
C VAL A 367 -13.34 -6.62 -9.96
N LEU A 368 -13.51 -6.03 -8.78
CA LEU A 368 -12.65 -6.20 -7.63
C LEU A 368 -13.46 -6.78 -6.47
N ASN A 369 -13.31 -8.07 -6.27
CA ASN A 369 -14.17 -8.85 -5.41
C ASN A 369 -13.57 -9.20 -4.04
N PHE A 370 -12.49 -8.52 -3.60
CA PHE A 370 -11.91 -8.68 -2.26
C PHE A 370 -12.94 -8.41 -1.16
N ARG A 371 -13.80 -7.44 -1.38
CA ARG A 371 -14.85 -7.05 -0.44
C ARG A 371 -15.83 -8.18 -0.07
N LYS A 372 -15.88 -9.26 -0.90
CA LYS A 372 -16.63 -10.49 -0.56
C LYS A 372 -16.00 -11.29 0.59
N LEU A 373 -14.75 -11.04 0.92
CA LEU A 373 -13.98 -11.77 1.93
C LEU A 373 -13.92 -11.07 3.29
N VAL A 374 -14.52 -9.89 3.42
CA VAL A 374 -14.48 -9.08 4.64
C VAL A 374 -15.88 -8.91 5.22
N ASP A 375 -15.98 -8.85 6.55
CA ASP A 375 -17.23 -8.72 7.30
C ASP A 375 -17.80 -7.29 7.29
N ARG A 376 -16.95 -6.30 7.03
CA ARG A 376 -17.31 -4.89 6.98
C ARG A 376 -16.53 -4.19 5.88
N GLN A 377 -17.21 -3.37 5.11
CA GLN A 377 -16.62 -2.63 3.98
C GLN A 377 -16.53 -1.15 4.30
N LEU A 378 -15.46 -0.50 3.82
CA LEU A 378 -15.37 0.95 3.80
C LEU A 378 -16.46 1.55 2.89
N THR A 379 -17.00 2.67 3.32
CA THR A 379 -17.98 3.45 2.57
C THR A 379 -17.40 4.79 2.15
N HIS A 380 -18.12 5.51 1.31
CA HIS A 380 -17.73 6.89 0.96
C HIS A 380 -18.87 7.87 1.26
N LYS A 381 -18.49 9.12 1.48
CA LYS A 381 -19.40 10.26 1.59
C LYS A 381 -18.84 11.37 0.72
N GLN A 382 -19.61 11.79 -0.29
CA GLN A 382 -19.23 12.87 -1.21
C GLN A 382 -17.81 12.67 -1.79
N GLY A 383 -17.52 11.48 -2.31
CA GLY A 383 -16.21 11.15 -2.92
C GLY A 383 -15.03 11.04 -1.96
N ARG A 384 -15.29 11.02 -0.65
CA ARG A 384 -14.28 10.78 0.38
C ARG A 384 -14.54 9.44 1.07
N VAL A 385 -13.54 8.62 1.24
CA VAL A 385 -13.65 7.35 1.98
C VAL A 385 -13.78 7.65 3.48
N VAL A 386 -14.76 7.02 4.11
CA VAL A 386 -15.00 7.14 5.56
C VAL A 386 -14.13 6.15 6.30
N LEU A 387 -13.30 6.63 7.23
CA LEU A 387 -12.38 5.81 8.02
C LEU A 387 -13.13 5.02 9.10
N HIS A 388 -12.80 3.75 9.25
CA HIS A 388 -13.26 2.94 10.37
C HIS A 388 -12.75 3.52 11.70
N GLN A 389 -13.60 3.51 12.72
CA GLN A 389 -13.27 4.03 14.05
C GLN A 389 -12.98 2.91 15.07
N GLU A 390 -13.19 1.67 14.71
CA GLU A 390 -12.85 0.49 15.51
C GLU A 390 -11.33 0.25 15.51
N PRO A 391 -10.79 -0.44 16.54
CA PRO A 391 -9.36 -0.74 16.64
C PRO A 391 -8.83 -1.53 15.43
N GLY A 392 -7.58 -1.28 15.07
CA GLY A 392 -6.92 -1.89 13.93
C GLY A 392 -7.43 -1.34 12.60
N LEU A 393 -7.55 -2.21 11.60
CA LEU A 393 -8.15 -1.92 10.29
C LEU A 393 -9.65 -1.64 10.39
N GLY A 394 -10.31 -2.02 11.51
CA GLY A 394 -11.72 -1.79 11.75
C GLY A 394 -12.66 -2.79 11.09
N PHE A 395 -12.13 -3.86 10.53
CA PHE A 395 -12.87 -4.99 9.97
C PHE A 395 -12.14 -6.32 10.20
N GLY A 396 -12.81 -7.42 9.92
CA GLY A 396 -12.28 -8.79 9.93
C GLY A 396 -12.57 -9.52 8.63
N PHE A 397 -12.13 -10.76 8.54
CA PHE A 397 -12.54 -11.63 7.44
C PHE A 397 -13.94 -12.21 7.70
N ASP A 398 -14.76 -12.31 6.64
CA ASP A 398 -15.97 -13.13 6.66
C ASP A 398 -15.55 -14.61 6.56
N GLU A 399 -15.49 -15.29 7.72
CA GLU A 399 -15.01 -16.66 7.82
C GLU A 399 -15.77 -17.62 6.89
N ARG A 400 -17.08 -17.46 6.77
CA ARG A 400 -17.90 -18.29 5.90
C ARG A 400 -17.53 -18.10 4.42
N MET A 401 -17.24 -16.87 4.03
CA MET A 401 -16.83 -16.58 2.66
C MET A 401 -15.39 -17.01 2.39
N VAL A 402 -14.50 -16.86 3.35
CA VAL A 402 -13.12 -17.38 3.21
C VAL A 402 -13.13 -18.91 3.08
N GLU A 403 -13.88 -19.64 3.92
CA GLU A 403 -14.01 -21.10 3.84
C GLU A 403 -14.64 -21.59 2.52
N ARG A 404 -15.50 -20.78 1.92
CA ARG A 404 -16.07 -21.07 0.60
C ARG A 404 -15.04 -21.05 -0.52
N TYR A 405 -14.03 -20.18 -0.42
CA TYR A 405 -13.07 -19.91 -1.49
C TYR A 405 -11.66 -20.38 -1.20
N GLY A 406 -11.37 -20.82 0.03
CA GLY A 406 -10.07 -21.28 0.47
C GLY A 406 -10.15 -22.09 1.75
N LYS A 407 -9.00 -22.37 2.35
CA LYS A 407 -8.90 -23.10 3.61
C LYS A 407 -7.78 -22.56 4.45
N TRP A 408 -8.07 -22.24 5.71
CA TRP A 408 -7.04 -21.86 6.66
C TRP A 408 -6.11 -23.02 6.99
N THR A 409 -4.82 -22.76 6.96
CA THR A 409 -3.77 -23.69 7.41
C THR A 409 -2.85 -22.97 8.37
N ARG A 410 -2.47 -23.68 9.45
CA ARG A 410 -1.62 -23.11 10.49
C ARG A 410 -0.15 -23.28 10.15
N VAL A 411 0.64 -22.25 10.38
CA VAL A 411 2.12 -22.31 10.31
C VAL A 411 2.62 -23.20 11.41
N ALA A 412 3.44 -24.21 11.05
CA ALA A 412 4.09 -25.08 12.02
C ALA A 412 5.24 -24.34 12.73
N ARG A 413 5.45 -24.70 14.01
CA ARG A 413 6.61 -24.21 14.78
C ARG A 413 7.89 -24.88 14.35
#